data_7b28958632473253da8739c2d2129b66
#
_entry.id   7b28958632473253da8739c2d2129b66
#
_cell.length_a   1.000
_cell.length_b   1.000
_cell.length_c   1.000
_cell.angle_alpha   90.00
_cell.angle_beta   90.00
_cell.angle_gamma   90.00
#
_symmetry.space_group_name_H-M   'P 1'
#
loop_
_entity.id
_entity.type
_entity.pdbx_description
1 polymer ?
#
loop_
_entity_poly.entity_id
_entity_poly.type
_entity_poly.pdbx_seq_one_letter_code
_entity_poly.pdbx_strand_id
1 'polypeptide(L)'
;MFGPGWQEGCPSCSYVADYFDGSLVHLANRDTTLAVVSHARLAEIVAFKKRMGWKFRWISSDGGDFNFDLHVSFTPEERSRGKVYYNYVMDKVLREEGPGFSVFAKDAAGEIFHTYSTYGRGVDILMGAYSFLDLVPKGRDEDHLPFTMSWVRHHDRYTEGYFVEPAQKCEEPKISAGRCCSGESHS
;
A
#
# COMPACT_ATOMS: atom_id res chain seq x y z
N MET A 1 -9.59 1.72 3.05
CA MET A 1 -9.14 0.97 1.86
C MET A 1 -10.27 0.15 1.24
N PHE A 2 -11.12 -0.44 2.06
CA PHE A 2 -12.24 -1.27 1.63
C PHE A 2 -13.36 -1.09 2.65
N GLY A 3 -14.45 -0.41 2.27
CA GLY A 3 -15.59 -0.14 3.14
C GLY A 3 -16.62 -1.25 3.09
N PRO A 4 -17.55 -1.29 4.06
CA PRO A 4 -18.63 -2.26 4.08
C PRO A 4 -19.49 -2.20 2.82
N GLY A 5 -19.77 -3.35 2.21
CA GLY A 5 -20.61 -3.44 1.02
C GLY A 5 -19.98 -2.97 -0.28
N TRP A 6 -18.72 -2.55 -0.26
CA TRP A 6 -18.00 -2.25 -1.50
C TRP A 6 -17.72 -3.55 -2.26
N GLN A 7 -17.81 -3.48 -3.58
CA GLN A 7 -17.52 -4.63 -4.42
C GLN A 7 -16.01 -4.86 -4.60
N GLU A 8 -15.22 -3.80 -4.46
CA GLU A 8 -13.78 -3.80 -4.65
C GLU A 8 -13.10 -2.77 -3.75
N GLY A 9 -11.82 -2.97 -3.47
CA GLY A 9 -11.01 -1.97 -2.77
C GLY A 9 -10.83 -0.69 -3.58
N CYS A 10 -10.63 0.42 -2.90
CA CYS A 10 -10.35 1.71 -3.52
C CYS A 10 -9.07 1.63 -4.39
N PRO A 11 -9.10 2.05 -5.67
CA PRO A 11 -7.93 2.00 -6.55
C PRO A 11 -6.71 2.75 -5.99
N SER A 12 -6.91 3.96 -5.47
CA SER A 12 -5.81 4.77 -4.90
C SER A 12 -5.19 4.11 -3.66
N CYS A 13 -6.00 3.49 -2.79
CA CYS A 13 -5.48 2.74 -1.64
C CYS A 13 -4.78 1.45 -2.09
N SER A 14 -5.27 0.82 -3.14
CA SER A 14 -4.63 -0.36 -3.73
C SER A 14 -3.26 -0.03 -4.32
N TYR A 15 -3.15 1.11 -4.98
CA TYR A 15 -1.87 1.63 -5.47
C TYR A 15 -0.83 1.82 -4.35
N VAL A 16 -1.23 2.30 -3.17
CA VAL A 16 -0.34 2.34 -1.99
C VAL A 16 0.04 0.93 -1.54
N ALA A 17 -0.94 0.03 -1.46
CA ALA A 17 -0.76 -1.32 -0.94
C ALA A 17 0.14 -2.19 -1.83
N ASP A 18 0.22 -1.92 -3.13
CA ASP A 18 1.10 -2.61 -4.07
C ASP A 18 2.58 -2.54 -3.68
N TYR A 19 2.98 -1.55 -2.86
CA TYR A 19 4.37 -1.39 -2.40
C TYR A 19 4.68 -2.07 -1.07
N PHE A 20 3.68 -2.64 -0.39
CA PHE A 20 3.90 -3.17 0.96
C PHE A 20 4.65 -4.50 0.98
N ASP A 21 4.31 -5.42 0.07
CA ASP A 21 4.87 -6.78 0.09
C ASP A 21 6.39 -6.82 0.00
N GLY A 22 6.98 -5.94 -0.81
CA GLY A 22 8.44 -5.82 -0.93
C GLY A 22 9.14 -5.33 0.34
N SER A 23 8.41 -4.62 1.21
CA SER A 23 8.96 -4.05 2.45
C SER A 23 8.88 -5.00 3.65
N LEU A 24 8.03 -6.03 3.61
CA LEU A 24 7.70 -6.85 4.77
C LEU A 24 8.91 -7.53 5.43
N VAL A 25 9.81 -8.11 4.62
CA VAL A 25 10.98 -8.83 5.14
C VAL A 25 11.97 -7.89 5.81
N HIS A 26 12.10 -6.67 5.29
CA HIS A 26 12.99 -5.66 5.85
C HIS A 26 12.44 -5.09 7.15
N LEU A 27 11.14 -4.81 7.22
CA LEU A 27 10.47 -4.35 8.43
C LEU A 27 10.53 -5.42 9.54
N ALA A 28 10.26 -6.69 9.21
CA ALA A 28 10.34 -7.79 10.15
C ALA A 28 11.74 -7.98 10.73
N ASN A 29 12.79 -7.77 9.92
CA ASN A 29 14.18 -7.80 10.40
C ASN A 29 14.49 -6.66 11.40
N ARG A 30 13.69 -5.62 11.44
CA ARG A 30 13.79 -4.47 12.36
C ARG A 30 12.70 -4.47 13.43
N ASP A 31 12.19 -5.66 13.79
CA ASP A 31 11.13 -5.85 14.79
C ASP A 31 9.90 -4.98 14.55
N THR A 32 9.54 -4.80 13.27
CA THR A 32 8.41 -3.97 12.85
C THR A 32 7.42 -4.82 12.05
N THR A 33 6.15 -4.81 12.46
CA THR A 33 5.06 -5.49 11.76
C THR A 33 4.21 -4.47 11.01
N LEU A 34 3.95 -4.73 9.72
CA LEU A 34 2.97 -4.00 8.94
C LEU A 34 1.68 -4.82 8.82
N ALA A 35 0.55 -4.18 9.07
CA ALA A 35 -0.76 -4.74 8.82
C ALA A 35 -1.66 -3.70 8.13
N VAL A 36 -2.48 -4.16 7.22
CA VAL A 36 -3.54 -3.34 6.62
C VAL A 36 -4.83 -3.61 7.38
N VAL A 37 -5.60 -2.58 7.67
CA VAL A 37 -6.90 -2.69 8.33
C VAL A 37 -7.97 -2.06 7.44
N SER A 38 -9.13 -2.69 7.35
CA SER A 38 -10.27 -2.17 6.59
C SER A 38 -11.58 -2.57 7.26
N HIS A 39 -12.58 -1.73 7.11
CA HIS A 39 -13.91 -1.91 7.72
C HIS A 39 -14.79 -2.93 6.95
N ALA A 40 -14.31 -3.49 5.84
CA ALA A 40 -15.00 -4.54 5.09
C ALA A 40 -15.00 -5.87 5.85
N ARG A 41 -15.95 -6.74 5.52
CA ARG A 41 -16.03 -8.10 6.07
C ARG A 41 -14.81 -8.92 5.65
N LEU A 42 -14.39 -9.84 6.51
CA LEU A 42 -13.21 -10.67 6.25
C LEU A 42 -13.29 -11.45 4.93
N ALA A 43 -14.46 -11.97 4.58
CA ALA A 43 -14.65 -12.72 3.32
C ALA A 43 -14.39 -11.84 2.08
N GLU A 44 -14.84 -10.59 2.09
CA GLU A 44 -14.62 -9.62 1.01
C GLU A 44 -13.13 -9.26 0.89
N ILE A 45 -12.47 -9.04 2.04
CA ILE A 45 -11.03 -8.78 2.11
C ILE A 45 -10.23 -9.94 1.52
N VAL A 46 -10.52 -11.17 1.93
CA VAL A 46 -9.79 -12.37 1.48
C VAL A 46 -9.90 -12.56 -0.03
N ALA A 47 -11.11 -12.41 -0.59
CA ALA A 47 -11.34 -12.54 -2.02
C ALA A 47 -10.56 -11.49 -2.83
N PHE A 48 -10.62 -10.23 -2.40
CA PHE A 48 -9.92 -9.13 -3.06
C PHE A 48 -8.40 -9.23 -2.92
N LYS A 49 -7.90 -9.55 -1.73
CA LYS A 49 -6.48 -9.80 -1.47
C LYS A 49 -5.92 -10.90 -2.38
N LYS A 50 -6.66 -11.99 -2.55
CA LYS A 50 -6.29 -13.10 -3.45
C LYS A 50 -6.21 -12.62 -4.91
N ARG A 51 -7.20 -11.84 -5.37
CA ARG A 51 -7.20 -11.26 -6.71
C ARG A 51 -5.95 -10.39 -6.96
N MET A 52 -5.61 -9.54 -5.98
CA MET A 52 -4.48 -8.63 -6.07
C MET A 52 -3.12 -9.31 -5.80
N GLY A 53 -3.09 -10.58 -5.42
CA GLY A 53 -1.86 -11.33 -5.19
C GLY A 53 -1.05 -10.88 -3.95
N TRP A 54 -1.62 -10.04 -3.08
CA TRP A 54 -0.94 -9.47 -1.91
C TRP A 54 -0.68 -10.49 -0.81
N LYS A 55 0.43 -10.37 -0.11
CA LYS A 55 0.89 -11.27 0.97
C LYS A 55 0.78 -10.66 2.36
N PHE A 56 0.79 -9.33 2.47
CA PHE A 56 0.72 -8.64 3.77
C PHE A 56 -0.49 -9.08 4.60
N ARG A 57 -0.39 -8.92 5.92
CA ARG A 57 -1.51 -9.16 6.82
C ARG A 57 -2.60 -8.13 6.59
N TRP A 58 -3.81 -8.58 6.28
CA TRP A 58 -4.96 -7.71 6.14
C TRP A 58 -6.05 -8.13 7.13
N ILE A 59 -6.46 -7.21 7.99
CA ILE A 59 -7.36 -7.42 9.12
C ILE A 59 -8.69 -6.72 8.83
N SER A 60 -9.78 -7.39 9.13
CA SER A 60 -11.11 -6.78 9.16
C SER A 60 -11.35 -6.13 10.51
N SER A 61 -11.82 -4.89 10.52
CA SER A 61 -12.35 -4.19 11.69
C SER A 61 -13.89 -4.14 11.68
N ASP A 62 -14.53 -4.99 10.86
CA ASP A 62 -15.99 -5.09 10.79
C ASP A 62 -16.57 -5.39 12.18
N GLY A 63 -17.55 -4.59 12.62
CA GLY A 63 -18.15 -4.68 13.94
C GLY A 63 -17.32 -4.11 15.09
N GLY A 64 -16.17 -3.49 14.84
CA GLY A 64 -15.33 -2.82 15.84
C GLY A 64 -15.15 -1.33 15.59
N ASP A 65 -14.63 -0.63 16.60
CA ASP A 65 -14.51 0.83 16.60
C ASP A 65 -13.15 1.33 16.06
N PHE A 66 -12.21 0.44 15.74
CA PHE A 66 -10.83 0.80 15.37
C PHE A 66 -10.72 1.88 14.29
N ASN A 67 -11.52 1.78 13.23
CA ASN A 67 -11.48 2.77 12.15
C ASN A 67 -12.12 4.10 12.57
N PHE A 68 -13.13 4.06 13.43
CA PHE A 68 -13.78 5.26 13.97
C PHE A 68 -12.86 5.98 14.96
N ASP A 69 -12.19 5.25 15.85
CA ASP A 69 -11.21 5.80 16.80
C ASP A 69 -10.05 6.51 16.12
N LEU A 70 -9.67 6.05 14.93
CA LEU A 70 -8.63 6.67 14.11
C LEU A 70 -9.19 7.69 13.10
N HIS A 71 -10.47 8.03 13.17
CA HIS A 71 -11.14 8.98 12.29
C HIS A 71 -10.96 8.70 10.78
N VAL A 72 -11.01 7.44 10.39
CA VAL A 72 -10.92 7.00 8.99
C VAL A 72 -12.20 6.34 8.48
N SER A 73 -13.16 6.04 9.36
CA SER A 73 -14.57 5.72 9.05
C SER A 73 -15.48 6.73 9.71
N PHE A 74 -16.57 7.08 9.04
CA PHE A 74 -17.48 8.14 9.51
C PHE A 74 -18.90 7.62 9.60
N THR A 75 -19.55 7.89 10.74
CA THR A 75 -20.94 7.46 10.98
C THR A 75 -21.92 8.20 10.05
N PRO A 76 -23.12 7.64 9.80
CA PRO A 76 -24.17 8.35 9.07
C PRO A 76 -24.50 9.71 9.68
N GLU A 77 -24.49 9.82 11.02
CA GLU A 77 -24.77 11.05 11.77
C GLU A 77 -23.69 12.11 11.55
N GLU A 78 -22.42 11.74 11.58
CA GLU A 78 -21.31 12.64 11.26
C GLU A 78 -21.41 13.14 9.84
N ARG A 79 -21.65 12.23 8.89
CA ARG A 79 -21.78 12.55 7.46
C ARG A 79 -22.97 13.47 7.19
N SER A 80 -24.10 13.29 7.89
CA SER A 80 -25.29 14.14 7.74
C SER A 80 -25.04 15.60 8.12
N ARG A 81 -24.04 15.86 8.97
CA ARG A 81 -23.62 17.22 9.35
C ARG A 81 -22.82 17.93 8.25
N GLY A 82 -22.47 17.24 7.17
CA GLY A 82 -21.71 17.77 6.03
C GLY A 82 -20.22 18.00 6.30
N LYS A 83 -19.76 17.77 7.52
CA LYS A 83 -18.35 17.85 7.93
C LYS A 83 -17.99 16.72 8.89
N VAL A 84 -16.80 16.19 8.77
CA VAL A 84 -16.22 15.16 9.64
C VAL A 84 -14.85 15.61 10.14
N TYR A 85 -14.46 15.10 11.31
CA TYR A 85 -13.08 15.28 11.78
C TYR A 85 -12.18 14.30 11.07
N TYR A 86 -11.29 14.80 10.23
CA TYR A 86 -10.33 14.01 9.47
C TYR A 86 -9.05 14.80 9.26
N ASN A 87 -7.90 14.13 9.33
CA ASN A 87 -6.59 14.75 9.14
C ASN A 87 -6.38 15.99 10.06
N TYR A 88 -6.80 15.86 11.31
CA TYR A 88 -6.67 16.88 12.38
C TYR A 88 -7.49 18.17 12.18
N VAL A 89 -8.43 18.16 11.23
CA VAL A 89 -9.32 19.32 10.97
C VAL A 89 -10.77 18.87 10.72
N MET A 90 -11.71 19.80 10.84
CA MET A 90 -13.08 19.59 10.36
C MET A 90 -13.13 19.84 8.86
N ASP A 91 -13.33 18.80 8.06
CA ASP A 91 -13.34 18.87 6.60
C ASP A 91 -14.68 18.39 6.01
N LYS A 92 -14.91 18.74 4.75
CA LYS A 92 -16.09 18.29 4.02
C LYS A 92 -16.10 16.77 3.89
N VAL A 93 -17.28 16.18 4.01
CA VAL A 93 -17.47 14.74 3.78
C VAL A 93 -17.33 14.43 2.30
N LEU A 94 -16.27 13.73 1.93
CA LEU A 94 -16.05 13.30 0.53
C LEU A 94 -16.43 11.84 0.30
N ARG A 95 -16.40 11.01 1.35
CA ARG A 95 -16.65 9.56 1.28
C ARG A 95 -16.89 8.97 2.68
N GLU A 96 -17.26 7.69 2.74
CA GLU A 96 -17.53 6.98 4.01
C GLU A 96 -16.25 6.55 4.74
N GLU A 97 -15.21 6.29 3.98
CA GLU A 97 -13.92 5.80 4.46
C GLU A 97 -12.79 6.70 3.95
N GLY A 98 -11.89 7.10 4.83
CA GLY A 98 -10.68 7.86 4.53
C GLY A 98 -9.41 6.98 4.59
N PRO A 99 -8.36 7.31 3.84
CA PRO A 99 -7.06 6.69 4.04
C PRO A 99 -6.38 7.23 5.29
N GLY A 100 -5.71 6.34 6.03
CA GLY A 100 -4.86 6.69 7.17
C GLY A 100 -3.70 5.70 7.29
N PHE A 101 -2.63 6.15 7.89
CA PHE A 101 -1.48 5.34 8.27
C PHE A 101 -1.12 5.66 9.72
N SER A 102 -1.14 4.67 10.60
CA SER A 102 -0.89 4.84 12.03
C SER A 102 0.21 3.90 12.51
N VAL A 103 1.00 4.38 13.46
CA VAL A 103 2.12 3.66 14.07
C VAL A 103 1.87 3.49 15.56
N PHE A 104 2.10 2.28 16.02
CA PHE A 104 2.00 1.91 17.41
C PHE A 104 3.33 1.32 17.87
N ALA A 105 3.75 1.67 19.07
CA ALA A 105 4.91 1.08 19.72
C ALA A 105 4.45 0.28 20.95
N LYS A 106 5.08 -0.86 21.18
CA LYS A 106 4.89 -1.68 22.38
C LYS A 106 6.17 -1.60 23.20
N ASP A 107 6.05 -1.24 24.47
CA ASP A 107 7.18 -1.17 25.37
C ASP A 107 7.54 -2.54 25.99
N ALA A 108 8.59 -2.57 26.80
CA ALA A 108 9.03 -3.80 27.49
C ALA A 108 8.02 -4.32 28.52
N ALA A 109 7.12 -3.49 29.05
CA ALA A 109 6.04 -3.88 29.96
C ALA A 109 4.82 -4.45 29.21
N GLY A 110 4.80 -4.31 27.88
CA GLY A 110 3.71 -4.78 27.04
C GLY A 110 2.64 -3.71 26.77
N GLU A 111 2.83 -2.50 27.24
CA GLU A 111 1.93 -1.35 27.00
C GLU A 111 2.05 -0.87 25.56
N ILE A 112 0.92 -0.52 24.95
CA ILE A 112 0.84 -0.09 23.56
C ILE A 112 0.59 1.41 23.49
N PHE A 113 1.43 2.11 22.75
CA PHE A 113 1.37 3.55 22.54
C PHE A 113 1.10 3.86 21.07
N HIS A 114 0.14 4.73 20.80
CA HIS A 114 -0.04 5.33 19.48
C HIS A 114 0.98 6.46 19.32
N THR A 115 1.90 6.34 18.38
CA THR A 115 3.07 7.23 18.29
C THR A 115 3.04 8.16 17.09
N TYR A 116 2.28 7.81 16.04
CA TYR A 116 2.20 8.61 14.83
C TYR A 116 0.94 8.28 14.02
N SER A 117 0.35 9.28 13.39
CA SER A 117 -0.62 9.10 12.33
C SER A 117 -0.47 10.15 11.23
N THR A 118 -0.77 9.76 10.01
CA THR A 118 -0.88 10.65 8.86
C THR A 118 -2.04 10.20 7.97
N TYR A 119 -2.62 11.15 7.25
CA TYR A 119 -3.86 10.97 6.50
C TYR A 119 -3.77 11.62 5.13
N GLY A 120 -4.71 11.31 4.24
CA GLY A 120 -4.80 11.94 2.93
C GLY A 120 -3.48 11.91 2.17
N ARG A 121 -2.98 13.07 1.77
CA ARG A 121 -1.72 13.19 1.04
C ARG A 121 -0.46 12.89 1.88
N GLY A 122 -0.59 12.84 3.19
CA GLY A 122 0.53 12.44 4.06
C GLY A 122 0.98 10.99 3.87
N VAL A 123 0.19 10.14 3.19
CA VAL A 123 0.60 8.77 2.82
C VAL A 123 1.41 8.69 1.53
N ASP A 124 1.70 9.80 0.85
CA ASP A 124 2.45 9.84 -0.41
C ASP A 124 3.84 9.20 -0.29
N ILE A 125 4.47 9.32 0.87
CA ILE A 125 5.78 8.70 1.13
C ILE A 125 5.78 7.18 0.99
N LEU A 126 4.60 6.55 1.01
CA LEU A 126 4.41 5.11 0.84
C LEU A 126 4.12 4.72 -0.62
N MET A 127 4.08 5.69 -1.53
CA MET A 127 3.71 5.50 -2.94
C MET A 127 4.96 5.52 -3.83
N GLY A 128 5.62 4.38 -3.99
CA GLY A 128 6.89 4.28 -4.72
C GLY A 128 6.83 4.84 -6.15
N ALA A 129 5.76 4.58 -6.92
CA ALA A 129 5.66 5.12 -8.27
C ALA A 129 5.61 6.66 -8.31
N TYR A 130 5.00 7.32 -7.33
CA TYR A 130 5.06 8.78 -7.25
C TYR A 130 6.48 9.28 -7.04
N SER A 131 7.26 8.63 -6.18
CA SER A 131 8.67 8.98 -5.99
C SER A 131 9.46 8.87 -7.29
N PHE A 132 9.18 7.87 -8.14
CA PHE A 132 9.80 7.76 -9.46
C PHE A 132 9.28 8.82 -10.44
N LEU A 133 7.98 9.08 -10.46
CA LEU A 133 7.40 10.10 -11.34
C LEU A 133 7.92 11.50 -11.00
N ASP A 134 8.16 11.81 -9.74
CA ASP A 134 8.72 13.10 -9.30
C ASP A 134 10.17 13.32 -9.78
N LEU A 135 10.87 12.25 -10.21
CA LEU A 135 12.24 12.31 -10.74
C LEU A 135 12.32 12.46 -12.27
N VAL A 136 11.21 12.25 -12.99
CA VAL A 136 11.21 12.36 -14.45
C VAL A 136 10.72 13.75 -14.91
N PRO A 137 11.17 14.25 -16.08
CA PRO A 137 10.80 15.59 -16.54
C PRO A 137 9.30 15.84 -16.69
N LYS A 138 8.51 14.80 -16.97
CA LYS A 138 7.06 14.90 -17.07
C LYS A 138 6.38 15.04 -15.69
N GLY A 139 7.01 14.59 -14.62
CA GLY A 139 6.42 14.56 -13.30
C GLY A 139 5.19 13.65 -13.22
N ARG A 140 4.31 13.93 -12.27
CA ARG A 140 3.04 13.18 -12.08
C ARG A 140 2.01 13.47 -13.16
N ASP A 141 2.10 14.61 -13.83
CA ASP A 141 1.24 15.05 -14.94
C ASP A 141 -0.26 14.97 -14.63
N GLU A 142 -0.64 15.46 -13.44
CA GLU A 142 -2.01 15.36 -12.93
C GLU A 142 -2.80 16.67 -12.99
N ASP A 143 -2.18 17.80 -13.34
CA ASP A 143 -2.81 19.13 -13.30
C ASP A 143 -4.02 19.26 -14.24
N HIS A 144 -4.05 18.50 -15.33
CA HIS A 144 -5.13 18.46 -16.30
C HIS A 144 -6.25 17.45 -15.97
N LEU A 145 -6.08 16.65 -14.91
CA LEU A 145 -7.00 15.59 -14.55
C LEU A 145 -8.18 16.12 -13.72
N PRO A 146 -9.35 15.47 -13.75
CA PRO A 146 -10.51 15.87 -12.95
C PRO A 146 -10.22 15.93 -11.45
N PHE A 147 -9.35 15.05 -10.96
CA PHE A 147 -8.82 15.05 -9.60
C PHE A 147 -7.53 14.22 -9.56
N THR A 148 -6.67 14.51 -8.59
CA THR A 148 -5.43 13.79 -8.33
C THR A 148 -5.68 12.28 -8.24
N MET A 149 -4.82 11.47 -8.89
CA MET A 149 -4.95 10.01 -8.97
C MET A 149 -6.15 9.48 -9.78
N SER A 150 -6.85 10.29 -10.55
CA SER A 150 -7.98 9.81 -11.37
C SER A 150 -7.57 8.81 -12.48
N TRP A 151 -6.30 8.76 -12.80
CA TRP A 151 -5.71 7.80 -13.74
C TRP A 151 -5.43 6.43 -13.12
N VAL A 152 -5.34 6.35 -11.77
CA VAL A 152 -4.96 5.12 -11.06
C VAL A 152 -6.04 4.05 -11.23
N ARG A 153 -5.61 2.84 -11.50
CA ARG A 153 -6.41 1.62 -11.57
C ARG A 153 -5.85 0.58 -10.60
N HIS A 154 -6.58 -0.49 -10.34
CA HIS A 154 -5.98 -1.70 -9.77
C HIS A 154 -4.88 -2.18 -10.71
N HIS A 155 -3.77 -2.68 -10.21
CA HIS A 155 -2.61 -3.02 -11.05
C HIS A 155 -2.93 -4.07 -12.14
N ASP A 156 -3.97 -4.89 -11.94
CA ASP A 156 -4.46 -5.89 -12.88
C ASP A 156 -5.46 -5.34 -13.92
N ARG A 157 -5.69 -4.01 -13.95
CA ARG A 157 -6.70 -3.37 -14.81
C ARG A 157 -6.15 -2.22 -15.67
N TYR A 158 -4.86 -2.10 -15.76
CA TYR A 158 -4.28 -1.23 -16.78
C TYR A 158 -4.44 -1.88 -18.15
N THR A 159 -4.85 -1.10 -19.16
CA THR A 159 -5.01 -1.59 -20.53
C THR A 159 -3.67 -1.86 -21.20
N GLU A 160 -3.68 -2.71 -22.23
CA GLU A 160 -2.51 -3.06 -23.03
C GLU A 160 -1.72 -1.83 -23.48
N GLY A 161 -0.40 -1.91 -23.36
CA GLY A 161 0.53 -0.81 -23.66
C GLY A 161 1.20 -0.20 -22.43
N TYR A 162 0.72 -0.48 -21.23
CA TYR A 162 1.36 -0.09 -19.95
C TYR A 162 2.16 -1.23 -19.29
N PHE A 163 2.03 -2.47 -19.78
CA PHE A 163 2.88 -3.55 -19.34
C PHE A 163 4.16 -3.55 -20.19
N VAL A 164 5.26 -3.18 -19.57
CA VAL A 164 6.57 -3.65 -20.03
C VAL A 164 6.53 -5.16 -19.82
N GLU A 165 6.65 -5.97 -20.90
CA GLU A 165 6.83 -7.40 -20.75
C GLU A 165 7.93 -7.66 -19.71
N PRO A 166 7.74 -8.59 -18.75
CA PRO A 166 8.80 -8.93 -17.82
C PRO A 166 10.01 -9.30 -18.65
N ALA A 167 11.13 -8.61 -18.42
CA ALA A 167 12.37 -8.84 -19.13
C ALA A 167 12.58 -10.35 -19.22
N GLN A 168 12.73 -10.86 -20.45
CA GLN A 168 13.02 -12.28 -20.70
C GLN A 168 14.09 -12.70 -19.69
N LYS A 169 13.83 -13.77 -18.94
CA LYS A 169 14.81 -14.31 -17.99
C LYS A 169 16.14 -14.34 -18.72
N CYS A 170 17.09 -13.55 -18.27
CA CYS A 170 18.47 -13.69 -18.73
C CYS A 170 18.82 -15.17 -18.53
N GLU A 171 19.00 -15.92 -19.62
CA GLU A 171 19.58 -17.25 -19.51
C GLU A 171 20.91 -17.07 -18.80
N GLU A 172 21.09 -17.73 -17.68
CA GLU A 172 22.37 -17.74 -16.98
C GLU A 172 23.45 -18.18 -17.99
N PRO A 173 24.54 -17.42 -18.14
CA PRO A 173 25.61 -17.85 -19.03
C PRO A 173 26.07 -19.22 -18.56
N LYS A 174 25.97 -20.24 -19.42
CA LYS A 174 26.54 -21.56 -19.16
C LYS A 174 28.02 -21.35 -18.93
N ILE A 175 28.46 -21.38 -17.69
CA ILE A 175 29.88 -21.41 -17.33
C ILE A 175 30.40 -22.73 -17.84
N SER A 176 31.02 -22.71 -19.01
CA SER A 176 31.81 -23.85 -19.49
C SER A 176 32.97 -24.05 -18.51
N ALA A 177 33.04 -25.22 -17.90
CA ALA A 177 34.15 -25.63 -17.05
C ALA A 177 35.44 -25.57 -17.89
N GLY A 178 36.13 -24.42 -17.86
CA GLY A 178 37.45 -24.26 -18.42
C GLY A 178 38.47 -25.06 -17.63
N ARG A 179 39.23 -25.87 -18.29
CA ARG A 179 40.29 -26.73 -17.76
C ARG A 179 41.27 -25.94 -16.88
N CYS A 180 41.52 -26.45 -15.71
CA CYS A 180 42.68 -26.07 -14.91
C CYS A 180 43.95 -26.26 -15.75
N CYS A 181 44.70 -25.20 -15.96
CA CYS A 181 46.08 -25.29 -16.42
C CYS A 181 46.92 -25.92 -15.32
N SER A 182 47.43 -27.12 -15.59
CA SER A 182 48.48 -27.76 -14.82
C SER A 182 49.76 -26.93 -14.91
N GLY A 183 50.23 -26.42 -13.76
CA GLY A 183 51.52 -25.75 -13.66
C GLY A 183 52.64 -26.75 -13.80
N GLU A 184 53.50 -26.59 -14.79
CA GLU A 184 54.81 -27.22 -14.83
C GLU A 184 55.79 -26.42 -13.99
N SER A 185 56.37 -27.10 -13.02
CA SER A 185 57.53 -26.67 -12.25
C SER A 185 58.79 -26.84 -13.11
N HIS A 186 59.56 -25.80 -13.34
CA HIS A 186 60.96 -25.88 -13.79
C HIS A 186 61.87 -25.41 -12.67
N SER A 187 62.88 -26.27 -12.50
CA SER A 187 64.04 -26.23 -11.62
C SER A 187 64.83 -24.93 -11.64
#